data_47dca9666b07b8352fd391bb20891e14
#
_entry.id   47dca9666b07b8352fd391bb20891e14
#
_cell.length_a   1.000
_cell.length_b   1.000
_cell.length_c   1.000
_cell.angle_alpha   90.00
_cell.angle_beta   90.00
_cell.angle_gamma   90.00
#
_symmetry.space_group_name_H-M   'P 1'
#
loop_
_entity.id
_entity.type
_entity.pdbx_description
1 polymer ?
#
loop_
_entity_poly.entity_id
_entity_poly.type
_entity_poly.pdbx_seq_one_letter_code
_entity_poly.pdbx_strand_id
1 'polypeptide(L)'
;NKNAYVAICLNTKDSFLDYIDLTLKRNKMNIRTLLAILIVSQSFNSCDNCENNNWTLSPSPSDLQFGQLAKSWDEGIPLGNATVGALVWQRDSALRFSLDRTDLWDLRPMDSISGPNNRFSWVYNQVQKGDYLPVQKKYDWPYDQLPAPSKIPGAALEFPLGKLGEPCDVHLYLNNALCEARWDNGITLKTFVHATEPVGWFVFENLPETIQPSLITPQYNNPEGSKDGNSLTGQDLRRLGYEQGNIQTSADEITYHQPGWGGFYYDVNVRWKQKGKNLYGVWSVSSSLSQDKASEETLQALERGVASDYQEHMNYWNTYWKASSISIPDSLLQLQYDNEMYKFGSASRENSSPISLQAVWTADNGKLPPWKGDYHHDLNTQLSYWPAYIGNHLQEELGYLNTLWNQREVYKKYTKQYFECEGMNIPGVCTLTGEPMGGWIQYSMSPSVSAWLSQHFYQHW
;
A
#
# COMPACT_ATOMS: atom_id res chain seq x y z
N ASN A 1 44.50 -24.32 36.80
CA ASN A 1 43.93 -23.00 36.64
C ASN A 1 43.82 -22.62 35.18
N LYS A 2 42.86 -23.15 34.49
CA LYS A 2 42.34 -22.61 33.23
C LYS A 2 40.86 -22.92 33.16
N ASN A 3 40.03 -21.92 33.37
CA ASN A 3 38.57 -22.01 33.18
C ASN A 3 38.34 -21.97 31.66
N ALA A 4 37.98 -23.10 31.08
CA ALA A 4 37.44 -23.17 29.73
C ALA A 4 35.90 -23.07 29.87
N TYR A 5 35.32 -21.98 29.34
CA TYR A 5 33.90 -21.87 29.15
C TYR A 5 33.55 -22.68 27.89
N VAL A 6 32.79 -23.75 28.08
CA VAL A 6 32.17 -24.49 27.00
C VAL A 6 30.75 -23.98 26.88
N ALA A 7 30.44 -23.21 25.83
CA ALA A 7 29.04 -22.89 25.47
C ALA A 7 28.44 -24.10 24.75
N ILE A 8 27.48 -24.77 25.40
CA ILE A 8 26.72 -25.85 24.79
C ILE A 8 25.36 -25.26 24.40
N CYS A 9 25.09 -25.12 23.12
CA CYS A 9 23.77 -24.87 22.58
C CYS A 9 22.92 -26.16 22.72
N LEU A 10 21.98 -26.17 23.67
CA LEU A 10 21.02 -27.28 23.86
C LEU A 10 19.77 -27.01 23.02
N ASN A 11 19.53 -27.81 22.02
CA ASN A 11 18.51 -27.59 21.00
C ASN A 11 17.18 -28.37 21.24
N THR A 12 16.97 -28.97 22.42
CA THR A 12 15.70 -29.62 22.78
C THR A 12 15.39 -29.53 24.28
N LYS A 13 14.12 -29.51 24.61
CA LYS A 13 13.59 -29.45 26.01
C LYS A 13 14.03 -30.64 26.89
N ASP A 14 14.21 -31.80 26.28
CA ASP A 14 14.57 -33.04 26.95
C ASP A 14 16.03 -33.07 27.41
N SER A 15 16.96 -32.55 26.57
CA SER A 15 18.36 -32.44 26.91
C SER A 15 18.66 -31.47 28.08
N PHE A 16 17.77 -30.48 28.28
CA PHE A 16 17.90 -29.53 29.37
C PHE A 16 17.50 -30.15 30.73
N LEU A 17 16.45 -30.97 30.74
CA LEU A 17 16.00 -31.67 31.96
C LEU A 17 17.01 -32.73 32.40
N ASP A 18 17.61 -33.47 31.46
CA ASP A 18 18.67 -34.45 31.74
C ASP A 18 19.95 -33.78 32.28
N TYR A 19 20.30 -32.60 31.78
CA TYR A 19 21.43 -31.83 32.29
C TYR A 19 21.19 -31.34 33.75
N ILE A 20 19.99 -30.90 34.06
CA ILE A 20 19.61 -30.49 35.43
C ILE A 20 19.66 -31.67 36.38
N ASP A 21 19.14 -32.86 36.01
CA ASP A 21 19.15 -34.05 36.84
C ASP A 21 20.58 -34.56 37.13
N LEU A 22 21.45 -34.55 36.13
CA LEU A 22 22.87 -34.85 36.26
C LEU A 22 23.63 -33.87 37.15
N THR A 23 23.30 -32.58 37.10
CA THR A 23 23.96 -31.55 37.91
C THR A 23 23.52 -31.61 39.38
N LEU A 24 22.25 -31.89 39.63
CA LEU A 24 21.70 -32.10 40.98
C LEU A 24 22.28 -33.34 41.68
N LYS A 25 22.47 -34.44 40.93
CA LYS A 25 23.06 -35.69 41.48
C LYS A 25 24.55 -35.55 41.74
N ARG A 26 25.28 -34.76 40.99
CA ARG A 26 26.75 -34.66 41.09
C ARG A 26 27.22 -33.65 42.14
N ASN A 27 26.51 -32.57 42.41
CA ASN A 27 26.97 -31.46 43.23
C ASN A 27 26.24 -31.28 44.58
N LYS A 28 25.29 -32.13 44.93
CA LYS A 28 24.49 -31.99 46.19
C LYS A 28 23.96 -30.56 46.40
N MET A 29 23.59 -29.88 45.37
CA MET A 29 23.13 -28.49 45.40
C MET A 29 21.67 -28.42 45.85
N ASN A 30 21.37 -27.51 46.77
CA ASN A 30 20.01 -27.30 47.30
C ASN A 30 19.13 -26.59 46.23
N ILE A 31 17.86 -27.01 46.14
CA ILE A 31 16.85 -26.41 45.24
C ILE A 31 16.75 -24.88 45.38
N ARG A 32 16.98 -24.34 46.59
CA ARG A 32 17.00 -22.88 46.80
C ARG A 32 18.14 -22.19 46.11
N THR A 33 19.31 -22.81 45.95
CA THR A 33 20.47 -22.27 45.22
C THR A 33 20.23 -22.32 43.73
N LEU A 34 19.54 -23.36 43.24
CA LEU A 34 19.14 -23.46 41.84
C LEU A 34 18.09 -22.41 41.46
N LEU A 35 17.11 -22.17 42.32
CA LEU A 35 16.12 -21.11 42.16
C LEU A 35 16.74 -19.71 42.19
N ALA A 36 17.75 -19.48 43.04
CA ALA A 36 18.48 -18.22 43.06
C ALA A 36 19.29 -17.99 41.79
N ILE A 37 19.90 -19.03 41.21
CA ILE A 37 20.61 -18.94 39.92
C ILE A 37 19.64 -18.71 38.77
N LEU A 38 18.45 -19.34 38.76
CA LEU A 38 17.40 -19.11 37.78
C LEU A 38 16.81 -17.68 37.85
N ILE A 39 16.60 -17.16 39.08
CA ILE A 39 16.12 -15.78 39.27
C ILE A 39 17.19 -14.76 38.84
N VAL A 40 18.46 -15.02 39.15
CA VAL A 40 19.57 -14.17 38.72
C VAL A 40 19.75 -14.25 37.19
N SER A 41 19.55 -15.40 36.54
CA SER A 41 19.60 -15.52 35.08
C SER A 41 18.40 -14.84 34.38
N GLN A 42 17.23 -14.77 35.01
CA GLN A 42 16.10 -13.98 34.48
C GLN A 42 16.29 -12.47 34.71
N SER A 43 17.05 -12.06 35.73
CA SER A 43 17.36 -10.64 35.96
C SER A 43 18.48 -10.09 35.05
N PHE A 44 19.26 -10.97 34.44
CA PHE A 44 20.31 -10.58 33.48
C PHE A 44 19.87 -10.65 32.01
N ASN A 45 18.63 -11.04 31.70
CA ASN A 45 18.06 -10.96 30.35
C ASN A 45 17.45 -9.58 30.01
N SER A 46 17.67 -8.57 30.85
CA SER A 46 17.51 -7.17 30.45
C SER A 46 18.86 -6.56 30.04
N CYS A 47 19.72 -7.30 29.38
CA CYS A 47 20.73 -6.68 28.54
C CYS A 47 20.01 -6.15 27.30
N ASP A 48 20.07 -4.85 27.11
CA ASP A 48 19.84 -4.17 25.84
C ASP A 48 20.36 -5.06 24.70
N ASN A 49 19.47 -5.81 24.07
CA ASN A 49 19.72 -6.24 22.72
C ASN A 49 19.84 -4.93 21.93
N CYS A 50 21.07 -4.48 21.71
CA CYS A 50 21.35 -3.68 20.55
C CYS A 50 20.83 -4.52 19.39
N GLU A 51 19.64 -4.19 18.89
CA GLU A 51 19.17 -4.68 17.61
C GLU A 51 20.21 -4.17 16.61
N ASN A 52 21.23 -4.96 16.34
CA ASN A 52 22.01 -4.79 15.13
C ASN A 52 21.05 -5.05 13.99
N ASN A 53 20.40 -4.00 13.53
CA ASN A 53 19.59 -4.04 12.32
C ASN A 53 20.55 -4.39 11.18
N ASN A 54 20.66 -5.66 10.87
CA ASN A 54 21.49 -6.14 9.77
C ASN A 54 20.75 -5.83 8.47
N TRP A 55 20.82 -4.55 8.03
CA TRP A 55 20.32 -4.13 6.74
C TRP A 55 21.17 -4.75 5.64
N THR A 56 20.75 -5.92 5.15
CA THR A 56 21.39 -6.53 4.00
C THR A 56 20.92 -5.82 2.74
N LEU A 57 21.76 -5.01 2.13
CA LEU A 57 21.46 -4.31 0.89
C LEU A 57 21.99 -5.11 -0.31
N SER A 58 21.22 -5.10 -1.39
CA SER A 58 21.55 -5.74 -2.67
C SER A 58 21.45 -4.69 -3.79
N PRO A 59 22.46 -3.81 -3.94
CA PRO A 59 22.44 -2.75 -4.93
C PRO A 59 22.27 -3.28 -6.36
N SER A 60 21.54 -2.55 -7.18
CA SER A 60 21.34 -2.80 -8.61
C SER A 60 21.80 -1.59 -9.42
N PRO A 61 22.31 -1.78 -10.65
CA PRO A 61 22.54 -0.65 -11.57
C PRO A 61 21.26 0.13 -11.93
N SER A 62 20.10 -0.46 -11.70
CA SER A 62 18.78 0.14 -11.93
C SER A 62 18.16 0.79 -10.70
N ASP A 63 18.87 0.84 -9.57
CA ASP A 63 18.41 1.56 -8.39
C ASP A 63 18.21 3.04 -8.69
N LEU A 64 17.21 3.65 -8.05
CA LEU A 64 16.98 5.09 -8.17
C LEU A 64 17.75 5.84 -7.09
N GLN A 65 18.56 6.81 -7.51
CA GLN A 65 19.35 7.64 -6.60
C GLN A 65 19.20 9.13 -6.94
N PHE A 66 18.90 9.92 -5.92
CA PHE A 66 18.65 11.36 -6.04
C PHE A 66 19.44 12.12 -4.97
N GLY A 67 19.92 13.32 -5.27
CA GLY A 67 20.62 14.19 -4.33
C GLY A 67 19.70 14.89 -3.32
N GLN A 68 18.40 14.75 -3.45
CA GLN A 68 17.39 15.37 -2.59
C GLN A 68 16.04 14.64 -2.70
N LEU A 69 15.13 14.90 -1.76
CA LEU A 69 13.73 14.47 -1.88
C LEU A 69 13.00 15.23 -3.00
N ALA A 70 12.10 14.55 -3.68
CA ALA A 70 11.15 15.18 -4.59
C ALA A 70 10.30 16.23 -3.86
N LYS A 71 9.90 17.30 -4.56
CA LYS A 71 9.08 18.38 -4.01
C LYS A 71 7.60 18.27 -4.39
N SER A 72 7.25 17.24 -5.14
CA SER A 72 5.89 16.92 -5.59
C SER A 72 5.58 15.45 -5.30
N TRP A 73 4.32 15.16 -4.96
CA TRP A 73 3.89 13.80 -4.60
C TRP A 73 4.04 12.79 -5.74
N ASP A 74 3.85 13.23 -6.98
CA ASP A 74 3.92 12.41 -8.19
C ASP A 74 5.36 12.07 -8.62
N GLU A 75 6.35 12.71 -8.00
CA GLU A 75 7.78 12.39 -8.12
C GLU A 75 8.32 11.64 -6.87
N GLY A 76 7.46 11.35 -5.90
CA GLY A 76 7.84 10.69 -4.64
C GLY A 76 8.31 9.25 -4.84
N ILE A 77 9.18 8.76 -3.95
CA ILE A 77 9.64 7.36 -3.95
C ILE A 77 8.45 6.44 -3.63
N PRO A 78 8.05 5.55 -4.54
CA PRO A 78 6.91 4.66 -4.33
C PRO A 78 7.31 3.41 -3.54
N LEU A 79 6.62 3.15 -2.43
CA LEU A 79 6.74 1.93 -1.62
C LEU A 79 5.36 1.27 -1.50
N GLY A 80 5.27 -0.06 -1.61
CA GLY A 80 3.96 -0.72 -1.56
C GLY A 80 4.02 -2.24 -1.51
N ASN A 81 2.86 -2.84 -1.19
CA ASN A 81 2.67 -4.29 -1.16
C ASN A 81 1.30 -4.71 -1.72
N ALA A 82 0.72 -3.93 -2.61
CA ALA A 82 -0.60 -4.12 -3.20
C ALA A 82 -1.80 -3.88 -2.25
N THR A 83 -1.59 -3.88 -0.95
CA THR A 83 -2.62 -3.57 0.05
C THR A 83 -2.48 -2.14 0.57
N VAL A 84 -1.30 -1.80 1.06
CA VAL A 84 -0.94 -0.46 1.52
C VAL A 84 0.27 0.07 0.76
N GLY A 85 0.40 1.38 0.69
CA GLY A 85 1.53 2.02 0.04
C GLY A 85 1.84 3.39 0.62
N ALA A 86 3.02 3.89 0.27
CA ALA A 86 3.46 5.22 0.62
C ALA A 86 4.23 5.87 -0.53
N LEU A 87 4.09 7.18 -0.68
CA LEU A 87 5.01 8.00 -1.47
C LEU A 87 5.87 8.80 -0.51
N VAL A 88 7.19 8.67 -0.64
CA VAL A 88 8.15 9.39 0.22
C VAL A 88 8.69 10.59 -0.54
N TRP A 89 8.41 11.79 -0.05
CA TRP A 89 8.75 13.06 -0.69
C TRP A 89 8.85 14.19 0.32
N GLN A 90 9.04 15.40 -0.11
CA GLN A 90 9.10 16.58 0.74
C GLN A 90 7.97 17.56 0.40
N ARG A 91 7.22 17.92 1.43
CA ARG A 91 6.24 19.02 1.36
C ARG A 91 6.67 20.15 2.26
N ASP A 92 6.91 21.31 1.68
CA ASP A 92 7.40 22.47 2.43
C ASP A 92 8.65 22.12 3.27
N SER A 93 8.55 22.21 4.58
CA SER A 93 9.62 21.90 5.55
C SER A 93 9.45 20.54 6.24
N ALA A 94 8.73 19.60 5.62
CA ALA A 94 8.49 18.28 6.16
C ALA A 94 8.88 17.16 5.18
N LEU A 95 9.59 16.15 5.69
CA LEU A 95 9.65 14.83 5.06
C LEU A 95 8.28 14.20 5.21
N ARG A 96 7.66 13.79 4.11
CA ARG A 96 6.28 13.34 4.04
C ARG A 96 6.16 11.95 3.44
N PHE A 97 5.32 11.14 4.06
CA PHE A 97 4.85 9.86 3.55
C PHE A 97 3.36 10.00 3.25
N SER A 98 2.99 10.00 2.00
CA SER A 98 1.57 9.97 1.59
C SER A 98 1.09 8.54 1.70
N LEU A 99 0.32 8.23 2.74
CA LEU A 99 -0.14 6.88 3.05
C LEU A 99 -1.43 6.58 2.28
N ASP A 100 -1.51 5.39 1.73
CA ASP A 100 -2.68 4.94 0.98
C ASP A 100 -2.96 3.45 1.21
N ARG A 101 -4.19 3.05 0.84
CA ARG A 101 -4.63 1.67 0.81
C ARG A 101 -5.53 1.44 -0.41
N THR A 102 -5.39 0.30 -1.04
CA THR A 102 -6.07 -0.01 -2.31
C THR A 102 -7.59 0.04 -2.24
N ASP A 103 -8.20 -0.26 -1.08
CA ASP A 103 -9.65 -0.33 -0.88
C ASP A 103 -10.27 0.91 -0.19
N LEU A 104 -9.57 2.04 -0.17
CA LEU A 104 -10.15 3.31 0.26
C LEU A 104 -11.03 3.88 -0.86
N TRP A 105 -12.34 3.67 -0.76
CA TRP A 105 -13.30 4.05 -1.79
C TRP A 105 -14.59 4.64 -1.23
N ASP A 106 -15.07 5.69 -1.89
CA ASP A 106 -16.48 6.07 -1.83
C ASP A 106 -17.22 5.25 -2.90
N LEU A 107 -18.04 4.32 -2.46
CA LEU A 107 -18.77 3.38 -3.32
C LEU A 107 -20.24 3.78 -3.53
N ARG A 108 -20.61 5.07 -3.30
CA ARG A 108 -21.98 5.50 -3.59
C ARG A 108 -22.30 5.30 -5.07
N PRO A 109 -23.51 4.79 -5.39
CA PRO A 109 -23.85 4.52 -6.79
C PRO A 109 -23.90 5.78 -7.63
N MET A 110 -23.63 5.65 -8.92
CA MET A 110 -23.84 6.71 -9.91
C MET A 110 -25.32 6.71 -10.33
N ASP A 111 -26.14 7.50 -9.68
CA ASP A 111 -27.60 7.52 -9.90
C ASP A 111 -28.00 7.84 -11.35
N SER A 112 -27.22 8.65 -12.05
CA SER A 112 -27.47 9.02 -13.44
C SER A 112 -27.52 7.84 -14.42
N ILE A 113 -26.80 6.76 -14.13
CA ILE A 113 -26.78 5.53 -14.95
C ILE A 113 -27.79 4.49 -14.49
N SER A 114 -28.82 4.90 -13.78
CA SER A 114 -29.95 4.08 -13.39
C SER A 114 -31.18 4.34 -14.27
N GLY A 115 -32.23 3.54 -14.06
CA GLY A 115 -33.54 3.71 -14.69
C GLY A 115 -33.65 3.19 -16.12
N PRO A 116 -34.83 3.36 -16.74
CA PRO A 116 -35.23 2.66 -17.98
C PRO A 116 -34.41 3.05 -19.21
N ASN A 117 -33.81 4.23 -19.22
CA ASN A 117 -32.95 4.70 -20.33
C ASN A 117 -31.47 4.31 -20.16
N ASN A 118 -31.12 3.53 -19.14
CA ASN A 118 -29.77 2.96 -19.01
C ASN A 118 -29.65 1.69 -19.84
N ARG A 119 -29.68 1.84 -21.18
CA ARG A 119 -29.70 0.74 -22.15
C ARG A 119 -28.93 1.08 -23.38
N PHE A 120 -28.23 0.10 -23.94
CA PHE A 120 -27.52 0.24 -25.22
C PHE A 120 -28.48 0.64 -26.35
N SER A 121 -29.66 0.04 -26.42
CA SER A 121 -30.67 0.37 -27.42
C SER A 121 -31.12 1.84 -27.37
N TRP A 122 -31.19 2.44 -26.17
CA TRP A 122 -31.49 3.87 -26.04
C TRP A 122 -30.33 4.74 -26.57
N VAL A 123 -29.08 4.42 -26.20
CA VAL A 123 -27.90 5.13 -26.69
C VAL A 123 -27.82 5.06 -28.21
N TYR A 124 -27.95 3.86 -28.78
CA TYR A 124 -27.96 3.63 -30.21
C TYR A 124 -29.01 4.50 -30.92
N ASN A 125 -30.24 4.57 -30.40
CA ASN A 125 -31.30 5.38 -30.95
C ASN A 125 -31.01 6.90 -30.91
N GLN A 126 -30.32 7.41 -29.88
CA GLN A 126 -29.90 8.82 -29.85
C GLN A 126 -28.84 9.10 -30.93
N VAL A 127 -27.85 8.22 -31.06
CA VAL A 127 -26.79 8.34 -32.08
C VAL A 127 -27.40 8.29 -33.49
N GLN A 128 -28.36 7.38 -33.76
CA GLN A 128 -29.06 7.29 -35.05
C GLN A 128 -29.84 8.57 -35.41
N LYS A 129 -30.36 9.28 -34.41
CA LYS A 129 -31.02 10.57 -34.60
C LYS A 129 -30.05 11.75 -34.81
N GLY A 130 -28.75 11.52 -34.65
CA GLY A 130 -27.74 12.57 -34.64
C GLY A 130 -27.76 13.46 -33.39
N ASP A 131 -28.44 13.01 -32.31
CA ASP A 131 -28.55 13.73 -31.04
C ASP A 131 -27.79 13.04 -29.92
N TYR A 132 -26.51 13.39 -29.79
CA TYR A 132 -25.61 12.81 -28.77
C TYR A 132 -25.70 13.51 -27.40
N LEU A 133 -26.25 14.70 -27.33
CA LEU A 133 -26.32 15.50 -26.11
C LEU A 133 -27.05 14.79 -24.94
N PRO A 134 -28.16 14.06 -25.12
CA PRO A 134 -28.79 13.30 -24.03
C PRO A 134 -27.88 12.19 -23.48
N VAL A 135 -27.03 11.59 -24.32
CA VAL A 135 -26.06 10.56 -23.90
C VAL A 135 -25.01 11.19 -22.99
N GLN A 136 -24.42 12.31 -23.41
CA GLN A 136 -23.45 13.04 -22.59
C GLN A 136 -24.05 13.47 -21.24
N LYS A 137 -25.26 14.01 -21.22
CA LYS A 137 -25.95 14.40 -19.99
C LYS A 137 -26.18 13.24 -19.04
N LYS A 138 -26.34 12.03 -19.56
CA LYS A 138 -26.60 10.85 -18.74
C LYS A 138 -25.33 10.20 -18.21
N TYR A 139 -24.24 10.16 -19.00
CA TYR A 139 -23.04 9.37 -18.69
C TYR A 139 -21.80 10.24 -18.46
N ASP A 140 -21.50 11.17 -19.38
CA ASP A 140 -20.24 11.94 -19.34
C ASP A 140 -20.28 12.98 -18.22
N TRP A 141 -21.31 13.83 -18.21
CA TRP A 141 -21.37 14.95 -17.27
C TRP A 141 -21.45 14.56 -15.80
N PRO A 142 -22.26 13.54 -15.39
CA PRO A 142 -22.25 13.11 -14.01
C PRO A 142 -20.92 12.55 -13.58
N TYR A 143 -20.24 11.79 -14.44
CA TYR A 143 -18.90 11.30 -14.17
C TYR A 143 -17.91 12.45 -13.96
N ASP A 144 -17.95 13.47 -14.81
CA ASP A 144 -17.07 14.64 -14.71
C ASP A 144 -17.41 15.54 -13.51
N GLN A 145 -18.68 15.69 -13.17
CA GLN A 145 -19.11 16.72 -12.23
C GLN A 145 -19.34 16.22 -10.80
N LEU A 146 -19.69 14.95 -10.60
CA LEU A 146 -19.92 14.40 -9.27
C LEU A 146 -18.60 13.93 -8.65
N PRO A 147 -18.37 14.13 -7.33
CA PRO A 147 -17.15 13.72 -6.67
C PRO A 147 -17.03 12.20 -6.50
N ALA A 148 -18.15 11.48 -6.44
CA ALA A 148 -18.22 10.05 -6.19
C ALA A 148 -19.14 9.33 -7.20
N PRO A 149 -18.97 8.00 -7.36
CA PRO A 149 -18.00 7.13 -6.71
C PRO A 149 -16.55 7.47 -7.08
N SER A 150 -15.59 7.21 -6.19
CA SER A 150 -14.18 7.51 -6.41
C SER A 150 -13.30 6.79 -5.39
N LYS A 151 -12.06 6.48 -5.77
CA LYS A 151 -11.01 6.20 -4.80
C LYS A 151 -10.74 7.47 -3.98
N ILE A 152 -10.42 7.30 -2.69
CA ILE A 152 -10.10 8.41 -1.79
C ILE A 152 -8.70 8.24 -1.20
N PRO A 153 -7.97 9.34 -0.91
CA PRO A 153 -6.66 9.25 -0.29
C PRO A 153 -6.74 8.88 1.19
N GLY A 154 -5.69 8.26 1.70
CA GLY A 154 -5.46 8.06 3.12
C GLY A 154 -5.04 9.35 3.84
N ALA A 155 -4.06 9.25 4.73
CA ALA A 155 -3.47 10.41 5.43
C ALA A 155 -2.01 10.56 5.04
N ALA A 156 -1.33 11.57 5.60
CA ALA A 156 0.12 11.69 5.43
C ALA A 156 0.83 11.74 6.78
N LEU A 157 1.96 11.02 6.87
CA LEU A 157 2.85 11.03 8.00
C LEU A 157 3.99 12.02 7.72
N GLU A 158 4.26 12.94 8.64
CA GLU A 158 5.29 13.96 8.46
C GLU A 158 6.31 13.98 9.58
N PHE A 159 7.56 14.32 9.19
CA PHE A 159 8.69 14.56 10.09
C PHE A 159 9.29 15.93 9.79
N PRO A 160 9.60 16.75 10.83
CA PRO A 160 10.06 18.13 10.63
C PRO A 160 11.51 18.19 10.12
N LEU A 161 11.72 18.63 8.88
CA LEU A 161 13.04 18.85 8.31
C LEU A 161 13.81 19.98 8.99
N GLY A 162 13.14 20.94 9.63
CA GLY A 162 13.80 21.98 10.41
C GLY A 162 14.72 21.45 11.52
N LYS A 163 14.45 20.22 12.00
CA LYS A 163 15.29 19.51 12.99
C LYS A 163 16.28 18.54 12.35
N LEU A 164 15.93 17.97 11.20
CA LEU A 164 16.74 16.97 10.49
C LEU A 164 17.73 17.61 9.52
N GLY A 165 17.40 18.74 8.93
CA GLY A 165 18.02 19.27 7.72
C GLY A 165 17.46 18.64 6.45
N GLU A 166 18.00 19.02 5.29
CA GLU A 166 17.67 18.39 4.01
C GLU A 166 18.53 17.16 3.82
N PRO A 167 18.01 16.03 3.33
CA PRO A 167 18.84 14.88 2.98
C PRO A 167 19.69 15.19 1.74
N CYS A 168 20.89 14.66 1.70
CA CYS A 168 21.86 14.83 0.61
C CYS A 168 21.93 13.62 -0.33
N ASP A 169 21.32 12.50 0.03
CA ASP A 169 21.25 11.27 -0.77
C ASP A 169 19.94 10.55 -0.45
N VAL A 170 19.18 10.22 -1.48
CA VAL A 170 17.91 9.46 -1.38
C VAL A 170 18.00 8.31 -2.37
N HIS A 171 17.98 7.09 -1.87
CA HIS A 171 18.21 5.89 -2.65
C HIS A 171 17.06 4.91 -2.50
N LEU A 172 16.47 4.48 -3.61
CA LEU A 172 15.55 3.35 -3.66
C LEU A 172 16.30 2.12 -4.19
N TYR A 173 16.57 1.17 -3.30
CA TYR A 173 17.11 -0.14 -3.65
C TYR A 173 16.00 -1.03 -4.19
N LEU A 174 15.95 -1.24 -5.50
CA LEU A 174 14.86 -1.99 -6.15
C LEU A 174 14.81 -3.45 -5.68
N ASN A 175 15.97 -4.10 -5.56
CA ASN A 175 16.07 -5.48 -5.10
C ASN A 175 15.58 -5.67 -3.66
N ASN A 176 15.64 -4.62 -2.86
CA ASN A 176 15.25 -4.62 -1.46
C ASN A 176 13.89 -3.99 -1.22
N ALA A 177 13.30 -3.31 -2.20
CA ALA A 177 12.13 -2.44 -2.02
C ALA A 177 12.26 -1.54 -0.77
N LEU A 178 13.45 -0.97 -0.59
CA LEU A 178 13.86 -0.17 0.56
C LEU A 178 14.28 1.22 0.09
N CYS A 179 13.68 2.25 0.67
CA CYS A 179 14.17 3.62 0.52
C CYS A 179 15.11 3.97 1.69
N GLU A 180 16.28 4.48 1.37
CA GLU A 180 17.21 5.06 2.33
C GLU A 180 17.42 6.53 2.02
N ALA A 181 17.30 7.39 3.04
CA ALA A 181 17.69 8.80 2.95
C ALA A 181 18.82 9.08 3.93
N ARG A 182 19.83 9.82 3.49
CA ARG A 182 21.05 10.15 4.27
C ARG A 182 21.23 11.66 4.35
N TRP A 183 21.72 12.11 5.48
CA TRP A 183 22.03 13.51 5.77
C TRP A 183 23.53 13.69 6.01
N ASP A 184 24.09 14.83 5.66
CA ASP A 184 25.51 15.17 5.89
C ASP A 184 25.92 15.11 7.37
N ASN A 185 24.98 15.29 8.28
CA ASN A 185 25.20 15.21 9.73
C ASN A 185 25.21 13.77 10.28
N GLY A 186 25.11 12.76 9.41
CA GLY A 186 25.18 11.34 9.76
C GLY A 186 23.83 10.72 10.16
N ILE A 187 22.73 11.46 10.12
CA ILE A 187 21.39 10.89 10.25
C ILE A 187 21.10 10.00 9.03
N THR A 188 20.45 8.87 9.26
CA THR A 188 19.90 8.02 8.19
C THR A 188 18.45 7.69 8.48
N LEU A 189 17.64 7.60 7.42
CA LEU A 189 16.30 7.01 7.44
C LEU A 189 16.31 5.78 6.54
N LYS A 190 15.80 4.67 7.05
CA LYS A 190 15.44 3.51 6.23
C LYS A 190 13.96 3.25 6.36
N THR A 191 13.29 3.07 5.23
CA THR A 191 11.85 2.85 5.20
C THR A 191 11.47 1.87 4.11
N PHE A 192 10.51 1.00 4.42
CA PHE A 192 9.95 0.01 3.49
C PHE A 192 8.50 -0.28 3.88
N VAL A 193 7.70 -0.73 2.91
CA VAL A 193 6.39 -1.35 3.15
C VAL A 193 6.62 -2.86 3.21
N HIS A 194 6.21 -3.50 4.30
CA HIS A 194 6.39 -4.94 4.49
C HIS A 194 5.74 -5.72 3.34
N ALA A 195 6.45 -6.69 2.77
CA ALA A 195 6.02 -7.32 1.52
C ALA A 195 4.70 -8.07 1.61
N THR A 196 4.34 -8.60 2.78
CA THR A 196 3.18 -9.46 3.00
C THR A 196 2.21 -8.94 4.07
N GLU A 197 2.68 -8.11 5.01
CA GLU A 197 1.85 -7.54 6.08
C GLU A 197 1.43 -6.09 5.72
N PRO A 198 0.22 -5.62 6.11
CA PRO A 198 -0.27 -4.29 5.74
C PRO A 198 0.34 -3.18 6.61
N VAL A 199 1.66 -3.15 6.72
CA VAL A 199 2.42 -2.19 7.53
C VAL A 199 3.58 -1.59 6.76
N GLY A 200 3.94 -0.35 7.09
CA GLY A 200 5.16 0.28 6.63
C GLY A 200 6.04 0.68 7.80
N TRP A 201 7.33 0.44 7.67
CA TRP A 201 8.35 0.78 8.66
C TRP A 201 9.08 2.07 8.32
N PHE A 202 9.45 2.84 9.35
CA PHE A 202 10.44 3.91 9.28
C PHE A 202 11.43 3.78 10.45
N VAL A 203 12.70 3.86 10.13
CA VAL A 203 13.78 3.77 11.13
C VAL A 203 14.75 4.91 10.91
N PHE A 204 14.77 5.86 11.85
CA PHE A 204 15.80 6.89 11.89
C PHE A 204 16.93 6.44 12.79
N GLU A 205 18.16 6.58 12.31
CA GLU A 205 19.37 6.29 13.07
C GLU A 205 20.20 7.57 13.26
N ASN A 206 20.92 7.65 14.38
CA ASN A 206 21.82 8.75 14.74
C ASN A 206 21.14 10.12 14.92
N LEU A 207 19.87 10.14 15.34
CA LEU A 207 19.18 11.40 15.62
C LEU A 207 19.92 12.21 16.72
N PRO A 208 20.14 13.50 16.51
CA PRO A 208 20.78 14.37 17.52
C PRO A 208 19.83 14.66 18.69
N GLU A 209 18.52 14.69 18.42
CA GLU A 209 17.45 14.89 19.38
C GLU A 209 16.23 14.02 19.03
N THR A 210 15.32 13.88 19.98
CA THR A 210 14.06 13.16 19.74
C THR A 210 13.19 13.96 18.78
N ILE A 211 12.69 13.27 17.74
CA ILE A 211 11.67 13.78 16.83
C ILE A 211 10.37 13.01 17.05
N GLN A 212 9.25 13.67 16.82
CA GLN A 212 7.94 13.01 16.84
C GLN A 212 7.29 13.12 15.47
N PRO A 213 6.69 12.04 14.97
CA PRO A 213 5.88 12.09 13.78
C PRO A 213 4.61 12.91 14.01
N SER A 214 4.07 13.49 12.97
CA SER A 214 2.74 14.09 12.94
C SER A 214 1.91 13.48 11.82
N LEU A 215 0.60 13.36 12.03
CA LEU A 215 -0.31 12.85 11.01
C LEU A 215 -1.14 14.00 10.44
N ILE A 216 -1.06 14.20 9.14
CA ILE A 216 -1.83 15.20 8.41
C ILE A 216 -3.01 14.50 7.74
N THR A 217 -4.20 14.85 8.17
CA THR A 217 -5.44 14.21 7.72
C THR A 217 -6.01 14.91 6.49
N PRO A 218 -6.65 14.19 5.57
CA PRO A 218 -7.42 14.80 4.49
C PRO A 218 -8.53 15.70 5.05
N GLN A 219 -8.84 16.77 4.34
CA GLN A 219 -9.86 17.74 4.75
C GLN A 219 -11.17 17.47 4.01
N TYR A 220 -12.17 16.99 4.72
CA TYR A 220 -13.49 16.64 4.17
C TYR A 220 -14.60 17.63 4.56
N ASN A 221 -14.42 18.35 5.64
CA ASN A 221 -15.42 19.28 6.19
C ASN A 221 -15.35 20.62 5.47
N ASN A 222 -16.13 20.82 4.55
CA ASN A 222 -16.55 22.06 3.92
C ASN A 222 -17.30 21.75 2.63
N PRO A 223 -18.62 21.53 2.69
CA PRO A 223 -19.42 21.20 1.51
C PRO A 223 -19.46 22.32 0.45
N GLU A 224 -19.09 23.56 0.82
CA GLU A 224 -18.91 24.67 -0.12
C GLU A 224 -17.52 24.66 -0.78
N GLY A 225 -16.78 23.56 -0.64
CA GLY A 225 -15.48 23.39 -1.27
C GLY A 225 -15.51 23.76 -2.74
N SER A 226 -14.33 24.11 -3.28
CA SER A 226 -14.19 24.59 -4.66
C SER A 226 -15.06 23.77 -5.63
N LYS A 227 -15.87 24.45 -6.42
CA LYS A 227 -16.60 23.84 -7.53
C LYS A 227 -15.70 23.60 -8.74
N ASP A 228 -14.45 24.04 -8.64
CA ASP A 228 -13.44 23.84 -9.65
C ASP A 228 -12.93 22.42 -9.62
N GLY A 229 -12.69 21.88 -10.78
CA GLY A 229 -12.22 20.52 -10.99
C GLY A 229 -13.24 19.66 -11.72
N ASN A 230 -12.72 18.67 -12.39
CA ASN A 230 -13.44 17.67 -13.15
C ASN A 230 -12.75 16.31 -12.96
N SER A 231 -13.20 15.27 -13.64
CA SER A 231 -12.59 13.94 -13.56
C SER A 231 -11.10 13.92 -13.97
N LEU A 232 -10.69 14.79 -14.89
CA LEU A 232 -9.30 14.84 -15.39
C LEU A 232 -8.32 15.44 -14.38
N THR A 233 -8.73 16.48 -13.67
CA THR A 233 -7.87 17.24 -12.75
C THR A 233 -8.05 16.84 -11.28
N GLY A 234 -8.99 15.94 -11.01
CA GLY A 234 -9.46 15.63 -9.67
C GLY A 234 -10.33 16.73 -9.08
N GLN A 235 -11.32 16.32 -8.31
CA GLN A 235 -12.25 17.21 -7.61
C GLN A 235 -11.82 17.41 -6.15
N ASP A 236 -12.23 18.52 -5.55
CA ASP A 236 -11.95 18.82 -4.15
C ASP A 236 -12.58 17.74 -3.23
N LEU A 237 -11.80 17.19 -2.32
CA LEU A 237 -12.24 16.16 -1.34
C LEU A 237 -13.44 16.61 -0.52
N ARG A 238 -13.53 17.90 -0.21
CA ARG A 238 -14.61 18.49 0.59
C ARG A 238 -15.99 18.34 -0.06
N ARG A 239 -16.03 18.11 -1.37
CA ARG A 239 -17.29 17.85 -2.12
C ARG A 239 -17.91 16.50 -1.81
N LEU A 240 -17.17 15.55 -1.20
CA LEU A 240 -17.73 14.29 -0.71
C LEU A 240 -18.72 14.52 0.44
N GLY A 241 -18.59 15.63 1.19
CA GLY A 241 -19.47 16.01 2.27
C GLY A 241 -19.37 15.12 3.51
N TYR A 242 -18.20 14.51 3.74
CA TYR A 242 -17.97 13.71 4.93
C TYR A 242 -17.82 14.59 6.17
N GLU A 243 -18.16 14.03 7.32
CA GLU A 243 -17.72 14.56 8.59
C GLU A 243 -16.20 14.40 8.69
N GLN A 244 -15.54 15.40 9.29
CA GLN A 244 -14.11 15.33 9.52
C GLN A 244 -13.81 14.25 10.55
N GLY A 245 -12.86 13.38 10.22
CA GLY A 245 -12.42 12.31 11.08
C GLY A 245 -11.76 12.81 12.37
N ASN A 246 -11.65 11.92 13.33
CA ASN A 246 -11.09 12.17 14.64
C ASN A 246 -9.66 11.65 14.74
N ILE A 247 -8.74 12.51 15.22
CA ILE A 247 -7.35 12.17 15.51
C ILE A 247 -7.10 12.13 17.00
N GLN A 248 -6.39 11.11 17.47
CA GLN A 248 -5.94 10.97 18.84
C GLN A 248 -4.43 10.77 18.84
N THR A 249 -3.74 11.46 19.74
CA THR A 249 -2.27 11.41 19.86
C THR A 249 -1.89 11.11 21.29
N SER A 250 -0.99 10.15 21.49
CA SER A 250 -0.32 9.83 22.75
C SER A 250 1.19 10.07 22.65
N ALA A 251 1.95 9.61 23.62
CA ALA A 251 3.41 9.78 23.65
C ALA A 251 4.13 8.99 22.53
N ASP A 252 3.54 7.88 22.08
CA ASP A 252 4.14 6.89 21.19
C ASP A 252 3.17 6.33 20.14
N GLU A 253 2.00 6.95 19.99
CA GLU A 253 0.97 6.51 19.07
C GLU A 253 0.13 7.69 18.55
N ILE A 254 -0.25 7.62 17.28
CA ILE A 254 -1.28 8.46 16.66
C ILE A 254 -2.30 7.54 16.01
N THR A 255 -3.59 7.78 16.27
CA THR A 255 -4.71 7.12 15.59
C THR A 255 -5.57 8.15 14.89
N TYR A 256 -6.09 7.80 13.73
CA TYR A 256 -7.04 8.61 12.98
C TYR A 256 -8.16 7.71 12.50
N HIS A 257 -9.40 8.11 12.75
CA HIS A 257 -10.62 7.44 12.29
C HIS A 257 -11.39 8.38 11.39
N GLN A 258 -11.64 7.98 10.14
CA GLN A 258 -12.38 8.75 9.14
C GLN A 258 -13.65 8.03 8.73
N PRO A 259 -14.84 8.55 9.09
CA PRO A 259 -16.10 8.06 8.55
C PRO A 259 -16.29 8.49 7.09
N GLY A 260 -16.92 7.63 6.29
CA GLY A 260 -17.23 7.87 4.89
C GLY A 260 -18.69 7.63 4.56
N TRP A 261 -19.02 7.44 3.28
CA TRP A 261 -20.37 7.21 2.82
C TRP A 261 -20.86 5.79 3.13
N GLY A 262 -22.15 5.67 3.49
CA GLY A 262 -22.84 4.37 3.59
C GLY A 262 -22.33 3.46 4.70
N GLY A 263 -21.70 4.00 5.74
CA GLY A 263 -21.11 3.25 6.82
C GLY A 263 -19.67 2.80 6.55
N PHE A 264 -19.09 3.19 5.42
CA PHE A 264 -17.66 3.05 5.19
C PHE A 264 -16.86 3.88 6.19
N TYR A 265 -15.74 3.37 6.63
CA TYR A 265 -14.74 4.13 7.39
C TYR A 265 -13.35 3.54 7.13
N TYR A 266 -12.33 4.31 7.45
CA TYR A 266 -10.96 3.81 7.51
C TYR A 266 -10.23 4.36 8.73
N ASP A 267 -9.23 3.60 9.17
CA ASP A 267 -8.36 3.96 10.27
C ASP A 267 -6.90 4.02 9.81
N VAL A 268 -6.16 4.99 10.34
CA VAL A 268 -4.71 5.07 10.23
C VAL A 268 -4.13 4.99 11.62
N ASN A 269 -3.13 4.14 11.80
CA ASN A 269 -2.40 4.04 13.05
C ASN A 269 -0.90 4.17 12.80
N VAL A 270 -0.23 4.94 13.65
CA VAL A 270 1.22 5.10 13.67
C VAL A 270 1.70 4.88 15.07
N ARG A 271 2.65 3.95 15.27
CA ARG A 271 3.30 3.69 16.56
C ARG A 271 4.81 3.80 16.42
N TRP A 272 5.47 4.26 17.49
CA TRP A 272 6.92 4.35 17.48
C TRP A 272 7.53 4.13 18.87
N LYS A 273 8.82 3.78 18.89
CA LYS A 273 9.63 3.70 20.09
C LYS A 273 11.00 4.34 19.86
N GLN A 274 11.48 5.09 20.83
CA GLN A 274 12.83 5.65 20.84
C GLN A 274 13.77 4.71 21.60
N LYS A 275 14.92 4.37 21.00
CA LYS A 275 16.02 3.65 21.67
C LYS A 275 17.32 4.40 21.43
N GLY A 276 17.80 5.08 22.45
CA GLY A 276 18.98 5.94 22.34
C GLY A 276 18.79 7.02 21.26
N LYS A 277 19.65 7.02 20.26
CA LYS A 277 19.58 7.95 19.11
C LYS A 277 18.75 7.43 17.93
N ASN A 278 18.08 6.29 18.08
CA ASN A 278 17.34 5.68 16.99
C ASN A 278 15.84 5.71 17.27
N LEU A 279 15.04 6.07 16.27
CA LEU A 279 13.59 6.03 16.29
C LEU A 279 13.09 4.92 15.38
N TYR A 280 12.34 3.99 15.92
CA TYR A 280 11.71 2.88 15.22
C TYR A 280 10.22 3.14 15.19
N GLY A 281 9.61 3.13 14.02
CA GLY A 281 8.18 3.32 13.93
C GLY A 281 7.54 2.51 12.80
N VAL A 282 6.25 2.30 12.98
CA VAL A 282 5.39 1.54 12.06
C VAL A 282 4.12 2.33 11.83
N TRP A 283 3.61 2.27 10.61
CA TRP A 283 2.29 2.75 10.24
C TRP A 283 1.49 1.68 9.53
N SER A 284 0.17 1.77 9.65
CA SER A 284 -0.79 0.94 8.92
C SER A 284 -2.04 1.73 8.60
N VAL A 285 -2.74 1.26 7.56
CA VAL A 285 -4.07 1.76 7.17
C VAL A 285 -5.01 0.57 7.05
N SER A 286 -6.16 0.61 7.70
CA SER A 286 -7.22 -0.40 7.58
C SER A 286 -8.53 0.25 7.12
N SER A 287 -9.43 -0.54 6.56
CA SER A 287 -10.75 -0.09 6.12
C SER A 287 -11.85 -1.00 6.63
N SER A 288 -13.10 -0.51 6.66
CA SER A 288 -14.27 -1.32 6.99
C SER A 288 -14.59 -2.42 5.95
N LEU A 289 -13.87 -2.44 4.82
CA LEU A 289 -13.99 -3.47 3.77
C LEU A 289 -13.02 -4.64 4.02
N SER A 290 -12.12 -4.51 4.98
CA SER A 290 -11.12 -5.52 5.34
C SER A 290 -11.33 -6.03 6.77
N GLN A 291 -10.65 -7.12 7.13
CA GLN A 291 -10.70 -7.68 8.48
C GLN A 291 -9.56 -7.21 9.38
N ASP A 292 -8.48 -6.72 8.81
CA ASP A 292 -7.33 -6.19 9.51
C ASP A 292 -7.66 -4.86 10.21
N LYS A 293 -6.95 -4.57 11.30
CA LYS A 293 -7.09 -3.34 12.06
C LYS A 293 -5.73 -2.67 12.20
N ALA A 294 -5.61 -1.44 11.73
CA ALA A 294 -4.36 -0.71 11.71
C ALA A 294 -3.64 -0.66 13.07
N SER A 295 -4.39 -0.54 14.18
CA SER A 295 -3.83 -0.52 15.53
C SER A 295 -3.29 -1.87 16.00
N GLU A 296 -3.88 -2.98 15.58
CA GLU A 296 -3.42 -4.33 15.89
C GLU A 296 -2.16 -4.65 15.05
N GLU A 297 -2.18 -4.31 13.77
CA GLU A 297 -1.05 -4.51 12.85
C GLU A 297 0.22 -3.77 13.29
N THR A 298 0.10 -2.50 13.64
CA THR A 298 1.25 -1.72 14.13
C THR A 298 1.80 -2.21 15.46
N LEU A 299 0.94 -2.65 16.38
CA LEU A 299 1.35 -3.22 17.66
C LEU A 299 2.15 -4.50 17.43
N GLN A 300 1.61 -5.43 16.66
CA GLN A 300 2.25 -6.73 16.37
C GLN A 300 3.58 -6.53 15.64
N ALA A 301 3.66 -5.62 14.68
CA ALA A 301 4.90 -5.31 13.97
C ALA A 301 5.99 -4.79 14.93
N LEU A 302 5.66 -3.84 15.81
CA LEU A 302 6.62 -3.36 16.82
C LEU A 302 7.06 -4.43 17.81
N GLU A 303 6.20 -5.40 18.12
CA GLU A 303 6.54 -6.55 18.98
C GLU A 303 7.46 -7.53 18.26
N ARG A 304 7.22 -7.83 16.98
CA ARG A 304 8.10 -8.67 16.15
C ARG A 304 9.48 -8.02 15.95
N GLY A 305 9.50 -6.70 15.80
CA GLY A 305 10.71 -5.91 15.59
C GLY A 305 11.14 -5.83 14.13
N VAL A 306 11.78 -4.71 13.77
CA VAL A 306 12.15 -4.40 12.38
C VAL A 306 13.09 -5.41 11.75
N ALA A 307 13.99 -6.04 12.52
CA ALA A 307 14.94 -7.02 11.97
C ALA A 307 14.22 -8.29 11.48
N SER A 308 13.21 -8.76 12.22
CA SER A 308 12.38 -9.90 11.82
C SER A 308 11.54 -9.57 10.58
N ASP A 309 10.86 -8.43 10.62
CA ASP A 309 10.00 -7.98 9.52
C ASP A 309 10.82 -7.70 8.25
N TYR A 310 12.01 -7.10 8.36
CA TYR A 310 12.88 -6.88 7.20
C TYR A 310 13.40 -8.20 6.60
N GLN A 311 13.71 -9.20 7.42
CA GLN A 311 14.12 -10.51 6.92
C GLN A 311 13.00 -11.19 6.12
N GLU A 312 11.77 -11.12 6.59
CA GLU A 312 10.60 -11.68 5.90
C GLU A 312 10.30 -10.92 4.61
N HIS A 313 10.36 -9.59 4.66
CA HIS A 313 10.27 -8.71 3.49
C HIS A 313 11.30 -9.09 2.42
N MET A 314 12.57 -9.31 2.81
CA MET A 314 13.63 -9.73 1.90
C MET A 314 13.41 -11.14 1.31
N ASN A 315 12.83 -12.06 2.07
CA ASN A 315 12.51 -13.40 1.56
C ASN A 315 11.53 -13.33 0.39
N TYR A 316 10.50 -12.47 0.49
CA TYR A 316 9.57 -12.23 -0.61
C TYR A 316 10.28 -11.61 -1.82
N TRP A 317 10.98 -10.48 -1.66
CA TRP A 317 11.61 -9.78 -2.78
C TRP A 317 12.70 -10.61 -3.47
N ASN A 318 13.46 -11.38 -2.72
CA ASN A 318 14.43 -12.35 -3.29
C ASN A 318 13.72 -13.42 -4.14
N THR A 319 12.53 -13.87 -3.76
CA THR A 319 11.75 -14.83 -4.54
C THR A 319 11.17 -14.16 -5.79
N TYR A 320 10.62 -12.97 -5.64
CA TYR A 320 10.07 -12.17 -6.72
C TYR A 320 11.11 -11.94 -7.84
N TRP A 321 12.28 -11.39 -7.52
CA TRP A 321 13.32 -11.12 -8.51
C TRP A 321 13.97 -12.37 -9.12
N LYS A 322 13.83 -13.53 -8.50
CA LYS A 322 14.29 -14.81 -9.06
C LYS A 322 13.33 -15.44 -10.06
N ALA A 323 12.09 -14.98 -10.14
CA ALA A 323 11.08 -15.56 -11.02
C ALA A 323 11.45 -15.42 -12.50
N SER A 324 12.08 -14.31 -12.88
CA SER A 324 12.63 -14.09 -14.21
C SER A 324 13.74 -13.03 -14.19
N SER A 325 14.50 -12.97 -15.27
CA SER A 325 15.49 -11.92 -15.47
C SER A 325 15.70 -11.65 -16.95
N ILE A 326 16.00 -10.40 -17.30
CA ILE A 326 16.37 -9.99 -18.65
C ILE A 326 17.61 -9.10 -18.57
N SER A 327 18.48 -9.17 -19.57
CA SER A 327 19.58 -8.24 -19.73
C SER A 327 19.41 -7.48 -21.05
N ILE A 328 19.17 -6.18 -20.94
CA ILE A 328 18.95 -5.28 -22.06
C ILE A 328 20.25 -4.46 -22.26
N PRO A 329 20.85 -4.46 -23.46
CA PRO A 329 22.10 -3.71 -23.72
C PRO A 329 21.97 -2.19 -23.54
N ASP A 330 20.79 -1.63 -23.77
CA ASP A 330 20.48 -0.23 -23.52
C ASP A 330 20.15 -0.02 -22.05
N SER A 331 20.98 0.76 -21.35
CA SER A 331 20.84 0.97 -19.90
C SER A 331 19.57 1.72 -19.51
N LEU A 332 19.05 2.60 -20.36
CA LEU A 332 17.81 3.33 -20.09
C LEU A 332 16.57 2.41 -20.19
N LEU A 333 16.57 1.53 -21.19
CA LEU A 333 15.52 0.51 -21.30
C LEU A 333 15.60 -0.53 -20.18
N GLN A 334 16.82 -0.91 -19.74
CA GLN A 334 16.98 -1.78 -18.58
C GLN A 334 16.43 -1.12 -17.31
N LEU A 335 16.81 0.14 -17.08
CA LEU A 335 16.31 0.92 -15.96
C LEU A 335 14.77 1.00 -15.97
N GLN A 336 14.16 1.30 -17.12
CA GLN A 336 12.70 1.36 -17.25
C GLN A 336 12.05 0.01 -16.96
N TYR A 337 12.58 -1.08 -17.52
CA TYR A 337 12.06 -2.42 -17.28
C TYR A 337 12.09 -2.80 -15.80
N ASP A 338 13.23 -2.63 -15.13
CA ASP A 338 13.39 -3.00 -13.72
C ASP A 338 12.49 -2.15 -12.81
N ASN A 339 12.32 -0.85 -13.12
CA ASN A 339 11.41 0.02 -12.39
C ASN A 339 9.94 -0.37 -12.58
N GLU A 340 9.51 -0.72 -13.79
CA GLU A 340 8.13 -1.17 -14.02
C GLU A 340 7.87 -2.51 -13.32
N MET A 341 8.83 -3.44 -13.33
CA MET A 341 8.72 -4.69 -12.60
C MET A 341 8.68 -4.47 -11.09
N TYR A 342 9.48 -3.55 -10.56
CA TYR A 342 9.42 -3.14 -9.15
C TYR A 342 8.04 -2.58 -8.78
N LYS A 343 7.50 -1.65 -9.59
CA LYS A 343 6.17 -1.07 -9.36
C LYS A 343 5.08 -2.14 -9.43
N PHE A 344 5.16 -3.07 -10.38
CA PHE A 344 4.23 -4.19 -10.46
C PHE A 344 4.29 -5.04 -9.19
N GLY A 345 5.49 -5.46 -8.74
CA GLY A 345 5.68 -6.19 -7.49
C GLY A 345 5.24 -5.43 -6.23
N SER A 346 5.21 -4.10 -6.26
CA SER A 346 4.71 -3.25 -5.17
C SER A 346 3.20 -3.06 -5.19
N ALA A 347 2.53 -3.28 -6.33
CA ALA A 347 1.13 -2.94 -6.55
C ALA A 347 0.21 -4.13 -6.80
N SER A 348 0.75 -5.36 -6.92
CA SER A 348 -0.03 -6.55 -7.26
C SER A 348 0.30 -7.75 -6.36
N ARG A 349 -0.72 -8.42 -5.84
CA ARG A 349 -0.66 -9.68 -5.07
C ARG A 349 -1.90 -10.52 -5.34
N GLU A 350 -1.78 -11.84 -5.15
CA GLU A 350 -2.88 -12.81 -5.31
C GLU A 350 -4.15 -12.42 -4.54
N ASN A 351 -3.98 -11.96 -3.32
CA ASN A 351 -5.09 -11.68 -2.38
C ASN A 351 -5.41 -10.19 -2.22
N SER A 352 -4.88 -9.34 -3.11
CA SER A 352 -5.16 -7.90 -3.11
C SER A 352 -6.22 -7.53 -4.13
N SER A 353 -6.80 -6.33 -3.96
CA SER A 353 -7.56 -5.69 -5.02
C SER A 353 -6.68 -5.43 -6.23
N PRO A 354 -7.22 -5.44 -7.45
CA PRO A 354 -6.45 -5.14 -8.66
C PRO A 354 -5.83 -3.74 -8.65
N ILE A 355 -4.86 -3.55 -9.53
CA ILE A 355 -4.28 -2.25 -9.81
C ILE A 355 -5.35 -1.37 -10.46
N SER A 356 -5.81 -0.33 -9.75
CA SER A 356 -6.59 0.77 -10.28
C SER A 356 -5.69 1.82 -10.93
N LEU A 357 -6.24 2.91 -11.46
CA LEU A 357 -5.42 4.01 -11.98
C LEU A 357 -4.42 4.58 -10.96
N GLN A 358 -4.71 4.46 -9.67
CA GLN A 358 -3.86 4.97 -8.60
C GLN A 358 -3.10 3.87 -7.84
N ALA A 359 -3.45 2.59 -8.05
CA ALA A 359 -2.93 1.48 -7.27
C ALA A 359 -3.00 1.76 -5.76
N VAL A 360 -1.83 1.74 -5.08
CA VAL A 360 -1.66 2.08 -3.65
C VAL A 360 -0.97 3.44 -3.45
N TRP A 361 -1.03 4.34 -4.46
CA TRP A 361 -0.35 5.64 -4.46
C TRP A 361 -1.30 6.75 -4.94
N THR A 362 -2.23 7.16 -4.08
CA THR A 362 -3.23 8.18 -4.42
C THR A 362 -2.63 9.58 -4.35
N ALA A 363 -3.12 10.46 -5.20
CA ALA A 363 -2.73 11.87 -5.23
C ALA A 363 -2.84 12.53 -3.86
N ASP A 364 -1.79 13.21 -3.43
CA ASP A 364 -1.72 13.93 -2.14
C ASP A 364 -1.67 15.45 -2.36
N ASN A 365 -2.74 15.99 -2.90
CA ASN A 365 -2.87 17.39 -3.26
C ASN A 365 -4.19 18.03 -2.76
N GLY A 366 -4.90 17.36 -1.85
CA GLY A 366 -6.20 17.82 -1.34
C GLY A 366 -7.37 17.60 -2.29
N LYS A 367 -7.16 16.79 -3.35
CA LYS A 367 -8.17 16.45 -4.34
C LYS A 367 -8.41 14.94 -4.40
N LEU A 368 -9.54 14.57 -4.96
CA LEU A 368 -9.77 13.22 -5.47
C LEU A 368 -8.80 12.94 -6.62
N PRO A 369 -8.41 11.69 -6.84
CA PRO A 369 -7.48 11.37 -7.89
C PRO A 369 -8.06 11.69 -9.28
N PRO A 370 -7.19 11.99 -10.27
CA PRO A 370 -7.57 12.05 -11.67
C PRO A 370 -8.33 10.79 -12.08
N TRP A 371 -9.35 10.96 -12.91
CA TRP A 371 -10.21 9.88 -13.38
C TRP A 371 -10.83 9.05 -12.24
N LYS A 372 -11.06 9.70 -11.07
CA LYS A 372 -11.63 9.06 -9.87
C LYS A 372 -10.82 7.86 -9.34
N GLY A 373 -9.62 7.64 -9.87
CA GLY A 373 -8.79 6.49 -9.53
C GLY A 373 -9.43 5.13 -9.85
N ASP A 374 -10.32 5.07 -10.82
CA ASP A 374 -11.16 3.93 -11.14
C ASP A 374 -10.41 2.78 -11.84
N TYR A 375 -11.13 1.72 -12.19
CA TYR A 375 -10.65 0.63 -13.02
C TYR A 375 -11.00 0.92 -14.48
N HIS A 376 -9.98 1.27 -15.28
CA HIS A 376 -10.09 1.49 -16.71
C HIS A 376 -9.80 0.19 -17.48
N HIS A 377 -10.85 -0.57 -17.76
CA HIS A 377 -10.77 -1.82 -18.52
C HIS A 377 -10.80 -1.61 -20.05
N ASP A 378 -10.59 -0.41 -20.49
CA ASP A 378 -10.47 -0.07 -21.93
C ASP A 378 -9.02 -0.05 -22.43
N LEU A 379 -8.03 -0.06 -21.52
CA LEU A 379 -6.60 -0.19 -21.81
C LEU A 379 -5.76 -0.33 -20.54
N ASN A 380 -5.91 0.62 -19.59
CA ASN A 380 -4.95 0.85 -18.51
C ASN A 380 -4.79 -0.36 -17.60
N THR A 381 -5.89 -0.99 -17.18
CA THR A 381 -5.83 -2.17 -16.31
C THR A 381 -5.15 -3.34 -17.02
N GLN A 382 -5.44 -3.56 -18.30
CA GLN A 382 -4.79 -4.61 -19.10
C GLN A 382 -3.28 -4.41 -19.19
N LEU A 383 -2.84 -3.18 -19.51
CA LEU A 383 -1.41 -2.85 -19.59
C LEU A 383 -0.69 -3.06 -18.27
N SER A 384 -1.34 -2.76 -17.13
CA SER A 384 -0.76 -2.96 -15.81
C SER A 384 -0.44 -4.42 -15.51
N TYR A 385 -1.15 -5.38 -16.13
CA TYR A 385 -0.96 -6.81 -15.89
C TYR A 385 -0.19 -7.55 -16.97
N TRP A 386 0.02 -6.98 -18.16
CA TRP A 386 0.80 -7.66 -19.20
C TRP A 386 2.22 -8.03 -18.80
N PRO A 387 2.95 -7.26 -17.97
CA PRO A 387 4.27 -7.65 -17.51
C PRO A 387 4.31 -8.96 -16.75
N ALA A 388 3.21 -9.34 -16.08
CA ALA A 388 3.13 -10.57 -15.29
C ALA A 388 3.39 -11.84 -16.12
N TYR A 389 2.86 -11.89 -17.34
CA TYR A 389 2.95 -13.08 -18.20
C TYR A 389 4.35 -13.29 -18.71
N ILE A 390 4.97 -12.26 -19.26
CA ILE A 390 6.35 -12.31 -19.77
C ILE A 390 7.35 -12.41 -18.62
N GLY A 391 7.09 -11.72 -17.52
CA GLY A 391 7.93 -11.69 -16.32
C GLY A 391 7.78 -12.92 -15.41
N ASN A 392 6.92 -13.89 -15.74
CA ASN A 392 6.67 -15.07 -14.92
C ASN A 392 6.18 -14.74 -13.48
N HIS A 393 5.38 -13.68 -13.34
CA HIS A 393 4.77 -13.24 -12.07
C HIS A 393 3.27 -13.57 -12.03
N LEU A 394 2.95 -14.81 -12.37
CA LEU A 394 1.56 -15.29 -12.47
C LEU A 394 0.86 -15.32 -11.10
N GLN A 395 1.62 -15.50 -10.02
CA GLN A 395 1.08 -15.49 -8.67
C GLN A 395 0.60 -14.07 -8.27
N GLU A 396 1.39 -13.05 -8.60
CA GLU A 396 1.05 -11.66 -8.31
C GLU A 396 -0.17 -11.20 -9.13
N GLU A 397 -0.35 -11.70 -10.33
CA GLU A 397 -1.45 -11.35 -11.23
C GLU A 397 -2.81 -11.93 -10.77
N LEU A 398 -2.82 -13.03 -10.01
CA LEU A 398 -4.05 -13.72 -9.60
C LEU A 398 -5.07 -12.83 -8.90
N GLY A 399 -4.65 -11.78 -8.20
CA GLY A 399 -5.57 -10.82 -7.60
C GLY A 399 -6.54 -10.20 -8.61
N TYR A 400 -6.07 -9.96 -9.82
CA TYR A 400 -6.89 -9.43 -10.92
C TYR A 400 -7.87 -10.49 -11.44
N LEU A 401 -7.40 -11.68 -11.79
CA LEU A 401 -8.26 -12.75 -12.30
C LEU A 401 -9.31 -13.17 -11.27
N ASN A 402 -8.91 -13.31 -10.02
CA ASN A 402 -9.82 -13.64 -8.92
C ASN A 402 -10.91 -12.57 -8.76
N THR A 403 -10.56 -11.30 -8.87
CA THR A 403 -11.53 -10.20 -8.79
C THR A 403 -12.52 -10.26 -9.95
N LEU A 404 -12.05 -10.39 -11.19
CA LEU A 404 -12.90 -10.53 -12.36
C LEU A 404 -13.88 -11.71 -12.23
N TRP A 405 -13.38 -12.85 -11.75
CA TRP A 405 -14.20 -14.04 -11.53
C TRP A 405 -15.22 -13.85 -10.41
N ASN A 406 -14.82 -13.27 -9.28
CA ASN A 406 -15.69 -13.07 -8.12
C ASN A 406 -16.79 -12.06 -8.39
N GLN A 407 -16.56 -11.06 -9.24
CA GLN A 407 -17.54 -10.03 -9.61
C GLN A 407 -18.44 -10.43 -10.79
N ARG A 408 -18.36 -11.65 -11.31
CA ARG A 408 -19.08 -12.10 -12.51
C ARG A 408 -20.61 -11.91 -12.43
N GLU A 409 -21.22 -12.01 -11.23
CA GLU A 409 -22.64 -11.77 -11.05
C GLU A 409 -23.02 -10.29 -11.21
N VAL A 410 -22.16 -9.38 -10.78
CA VAL A 410 -22.29 -7.94 -11.03
C VAL A 410 -22.28 -7.67 -12.53
N TYR A 411 -21.33 -8.28 -13.23
CA TYR A 411 -21.19 -8.12 -14.68
C TYR A 411 -22.35 -8.73 -15.48
N LYS A 412 -22.89 -9.88 -15.06
CA LYS A 412 -24.11 -10.44 -15.66
C LYS A 412 -25.32 -9.53 -15.46
N LYS A 413 -25.48 -8.98 -14.25
CA LYS A 413 -26.54 -8.01 -13.96
C LYS A 413 -26.41 -6.77 -14.85
N TYR A 414 -25.21 -6.20 -14.95
CA TYR A 414 -24.91 -5.08 -15.84
C TYR A 414 -25.25 -5.41 -17.29
N THR A 415 -24.82 -6.57 -17.79
CA THR A 415 -25.06 -7.01 -19.17
C THR A 415 -26.54 -7.12 -19.47
N LYS A 416 -27.30 -7.74 -18.57
CA LYS A 416 -28.76 -7.88 -18.71
C LYS A 416 -29.48 -6.53 -18.68
N GLN A 417 -29.05 -5.60 -17.82
CA GLN A 417 -29.66 -4.28 -17.71
C GLN A 417 -29.32 -3.38 -18.89
N TYR A 418 -28.05 -3.32 -19.28
CA TYR A 418 -27.59 -2.38 -20.29
C TYR A 418 -27.72 -2.91 -21.71
N PHE A 419 -27.29 -4.16 -21.98
CA PHE A 419 -27.35 -4.77 -23.30
C PHE A 419 -28.64 -5.56 -23.59
N GLU A 420 -29.51 -5.75 -22.58
CA GLU A 420 -30.79 -6.44 -22.69
C GLU A 420 -30.65 -7.89 -23.19
N CYS A 421 -29.53 -8.54 -22.90
CA CYS A 421 -29.24 -9.93 -23.28
C CYS A 421 -28.63 -10.72 -22.12
N GLU A 422 -28.64 -12.04 -22.27
CA GLU A 422 -27.88 -12.92 -21.37
C GLU A 422 -26.40 -12.92 -21.76
N GLY A 423 -25.55 -13.18 -20.79
CA GLY A 423 -24.10 -13.21 -20.97
C GLY A 423 -23.38 -12.36 -19.91
N MET A 424 -22.11 -12.05 -20.18
CA MET A 424 -21.30 -11.28 -19.26
C MET A 424 -20.43 -10.30 -20.03
N ASN A 425 -20.66 -9.00 -19.82
CA ASN A 425 -19.74 -7.95 -20.23
C ASN A 425 -19.31 -7.16 -18.99
N ILE A 426 -18.04 -6.75 -18.96
CA ILE A 426 -17.46 -5.97 -17.90
C ILE A 426 -17.53 -4.50 -18.31
N PRO A 427 -17.95 -3.58 -17.42
CA PRO A 427 -17.89 -2.16 -17.73
C PRO A 427 -16.45 -1.71 -18.01
N GLY A 428 -16.26 -0.88 -19.03
CA GLY A 428 -14.93 -0.31 -19.34
C GLY A 428 -14.40 0.60 -18.23
N VAL A 429 -15.33 1.20 -17.45
CA VAL A 429 -15.02 2.03 -16.27
C VAL A 429 -15.89 1.58 -15.10
N CYS A 430 -15.27 1.11 -14.03
CA CYS A 430 -15.98 0.58 -12.89
C CYS A 430 -15.32 0.88 -11.54
N THR A 431 -16.08 0.70 -10.47
CA THR A 431 -15.65 0.82 -9.09
C THR A 431 -14.86 -0.41 -8.62
N LEU A 432 -14.36 -0.36 -7.38
CA LEU A 432 -13.78 -1.50 -6.66
C LEU A 432 -14.67 -2.74 -6.65
N THR A 433 -15.98 -2.58 -6.67
CA THR A 433 -16.96 -3.68 -6.64
C THR A 433 -17.46 -4.10 -8.03
N GLY A 434 -16.89 -3.55 -9.11
CA GLY A 434 -17.27 -3.87 -10.48
C GLY A 434 -18.52 -3.16 -10.99
N GLU A 435 -19.13 -2.29 -10.19
CA GLU A 435 -20.30 -1.50 -10.63
C GLU A 435 -19.88 -0.41 -11.61
N PRO A 436 -20.65 -0.16 -12.68
CA PRO A 436 -20.32 0.86 -13.68
C PRO A 436 -20.36 2.27 -13.08
N MET A 437 -19.46 3.13 -13.51
CA MET A 437 -19.34 4.52 -13.04
C MET A 437 -19.83 5.55 -14.06
N GLY A 438 -20.19 5.15 -15.27
CA GLY A 438 -20.41 6.08 -16.36
C GLY A 438 -19.08 6.57 -16.96
N GLY A 439 -19.08 7.77 -17.49
CA GLY A 439 -17.96 8.32 -18.26
C GLY A 439 -18.29 8.37 -19.75
N TRP A 440 -17.29 8.56 -20.57
CA TRP A 440 -17.47 8.61 -22.00
C TRP A 440 -17.95 7.26 -22.54
N ILE A 441 -19.19 7.26 -23.05
CA ILE A 441 -19.96 6.03 -23.29
C ILE A 441 -19.22 5.01 -24.17
N GLN A 442 -18.45 5.47 -25.17
CA GLN A 442 -17.72 4.61 -26.09
C GLN A 442 -16.61 3.81 -25.41
N TYR A 443 -16.09 4.27 -24.28
CA TYR A 443 -15.09 3.59 -23.46
C TYR A 443 -15.73 2.87 -22.29
N SER A 444 -16.54 3.59 -21.50
CA SER A 444 -17.05 3.11 -20.24
C SER A 444 -18.04 1.96 -20.37
N MET A 445 -18.79 1.91 -21.50
CA MET A 445 -19.86 0.93 -21.73
C MET A 445 -19.62 0.11 -23.03
N SER A 446 -18.37 -0.06 -23.43
CA SER A 446 -18.01 -0.80 -24.64
C SER A 446 -18.42 -2.28 -24.56
N PRO A 447 -19.00 -2.86 -25.65
CA PRO A 447 -19.41 -4.26 -25.68
C PRO A 447 -18.23 -5.24 -25.81
N SER A 448 -17.04 -4.76 -26.15
CA SER A 448 -15.87 -5.61 -26.46
C SER A 448 -14.93 -5.89 -25.28
N VAL A 449 -15.15 -5.24 -24.13
CA VAL A 449 -14.23 -5.29 -22.98
C VAL A 449 -14.01 -6.70 -22.47
N SER A 450 -15.05 -7.48 -22.26
CA SER A 450 -14.91 -8.87 -21.78
C SER A 450 -14.14 -9.78 -22.74
N ALA A 451 -14.31 -9.58 -24.04
CA ALA A 451 -13.54 -10.34 -25.02
C ALA A 451 -12.04 -10.04 -24.91
N TRP A 452 -11.69 -8.77 -24.70
CA TRP A 452 -10.31 -8.39 -24.46
C TRP A 452 -9.77 -8.93 -23.15
N LEU A 453 -10.52 -8.79 -22.05
CA LEU A 453 -10.11 -9.30 -20.73
C LEU A 453 -9.96 -10.81 -20.67
N SER A 454 -10.67 -11.57 -21.51
CA SER A 454 -10.50 -13.02 -21.59
C SER A 454 -9.07 -13.43 -22.00
N GLN A 455 -8.31 -12.54 -22.65
CA GLN A 455 -6.91 -12.74 -22.98
C GLN A 455 -6.05 -12.98 -21.71
N HIS A 456 -6.35 -12.29 -20.61
CA HIS A 456 -5.61 -12.44 -19.35
C HIS A 456 -5.75 -13.86 -18.79
N PHE A 457 -6.97 -14.43 -18.79
CA PHE A 457 -7.19 -15.82 -18.41
C PHE A 457 -6.44 -16.79 -19.31
N TYR A 458 -6.41 -16.53 -20.61
CA TYR A 458 -5.69 -17.38 -21.57
C TYR A 458 -4.17 -17.31 -21.36
N GLN A 459 -3.61 -16.12 -21.10
CA GLN A 459 -2.17 -15.97 -20.89
C GLN A 459 -1.71 -16.52 -19.54
N HIS A 460 -2.58 -16.49 -18.54
CA HIS A 460 -2.30 -17.10 -17.24
C HIS A 460 -2.27 -18.63 -17.33
N TRP A 461 -3.16 -19.23 -18.13
CA TRP A 461 -3.30 -20.68 -18.28
C TRP A 461 -2.17 -21.29 -19.10
#